data_483a2a0607b35e0be23bb37589726aa8
#
_entry.id   483a2a0607b35e0be23bb37589726aa8
#
_cell.length_a   1.000
_cell.length_b   1.000
_cell.length_c   1.000
_cell.angle_alpha   90.00
_cell.angle_beta   90.00
_cell.angle_gamma   90.00
#
_symmetry.space_group_name_H-M   'P 1'
#
loop_
_entity.id
_entity.type
_entity.pdbx_description
1 polymer ?
#
loop_
_entity_poly.entity_id
_entity_poly.type
_entity_poly.pdbx_seq_one_letter_code
_entity_poly.pdbx_strand_id
1 'polypeptide(L)'
;AYNHYDMKMSTGYQNLDKVHQEEALYVYDSDYHSGIHDYSVQADFDYTPHPAHHLKLGTSYLYHVFQPEVMISRVKEEDLETVQRDTTYAAISNGDILGHEWSLYAEDDISLGRFRVNAGIHLSLFNTQGKNYFSAQPRLSARYGLTDEVAIKASFTQMVQYVHLLSSSTIALPTDLWVPVTKNIRPMRSDQYALGGYYTGIKGWEFSMEAYYKNMFHVLEYQDGASFLASSSGWEDKVEMGDGRSMGVEFLAQKTSGKTTGWIAYTLAKSDRIFENGNINNGNRFPYKYDRRHNLNFCVNHTFNQQWGVGLSWVFNTGGTVTVAEQRMDVLYPDNNETAGTNYIPARNNFRLPSSHRLNVGVNYRKKARRGTHIWNVSVYNVYNAMTPNLVFMDKEVLEHSITLPSGKPYYWTEVKNHLKKVTLLPCIPSITYTFKF
;
A
#
# COMPACT_ATOMS: atom_id res chain seq x y z
N ALA A 1 -6.15 -17.64 -18.19
CA ALA A 1 -5.07 -16.68 -17.94
C ALA A 1 -4.03 -17.31 -16.99
N TYR A 2 -2.80 -16.91 -17.12
CA TYR A 2 -1.69 -17.32 -16.26
C TYR A 2 -1.08 -16.06 -15.68
N ASN A 3 -1.02 -15.96 -14.35
CA ASN A 3 -0.35 -14.88 -13.63
C ASN A 3 0.74 -15.48 -12.77
N HIS A 4 1.92 -14.90 -12.82
CA HIS A 4 3.07 -15.26 -12.01
C HIS A 4 3.62 -14.01 -11.34
N TYR A 5 3.83 -14.11 -10.03
CA TYR A 5 4.51 -13.12 -9.24
C TYR A 5 5.62 -13.83 -8.46
N ASP A 6 6.85 -13.37 -8.65
CA ASP A 6 8.03 -13.87 -7.97
C ASP A 6 8.87 -12.72 -7.46
N MET A 7 9.30 -12.79 -6.20
CA MET A 7 10.15 -11.80 -5.59
C MET A 7 11.31 -12.50 -4.88
N LYS A 8 12.52 -12.15 -5.30
CA LYS A 8 13.76 -12.58 -4.67
C LYS A 8 14.50 -11.37 -4.12
N MET A 9 14.88 -11.42 -2.85
CA MET A 9 15.71 -10.41 -2.23
C MET A 9 16.85 -11.10 -1.49
N SER A 10 18.08 -10.66 -1.76
CA SER A 10 19.28 -11.04 -1.01
C SER A 10 19.85 -9.82 -0.34
N THR A 11 20.04 -9.86 0.97
CA THR A 11 20.63 -8.77 1.74
C THR A 11 21.81 -9.28 2.55
N GLY A 12 22.96 -8.63 2.38
CA GLY A 12 24.16 -8.88 3.19
C GLY A 12 24.51 -7.64 4.03
N TYR A 13 24.84 -7.84 5.29
CA TYR A 13 25.31 -6.78 6.16
C TYR A 13 26.63 -7.20 6.82
N GLN A 14 27.64 -6.33 6.74
CA GLN A 14 28.92 -6.49 7.42
C GLN A 14 29.07 -5.37 8.44
N ASN A 15 29.27 -5.70 9.69
CA ASN A 15 29.60 -4.75 10.74
C ASN A 15 31.01 -5.02 11.25
N LEU A 16 31.88 -4.01 11.15
CA LEU A 16 33.21 -4.01 11.75
C LEU A 16 33.13 -3.21 13.03
N ASP A 17 33.13 -3.89 14.17
CA ASP A 17 33.25 -3.22 15.47
C ASP A 17 34.69 -2.87 15.76
N LYS A 18 35.02 -1.58 15.67
CA LYS A 18 36.38 -1.04 15.90
C LYS A 18 36.64 -0.62 17.36
N VAL A 19 35.66 -0.77 18.25
CA VAL A 19 35.73 -0.21 19.60
C VAL A 19 36.60 -1.04 20.57
N HIS A 20 36.67 -2.34 20.33
CA HIS A 20 37.56 -3.23 21.10
C HIS A 20 38.56 -3.83 20.14
N GLN A 21 39.81 -3.60 20.20
CA GLN A 21 40.91 -4.09 19.38
C GLN A 21 40.81 -5.58 18.85
N GLU A 22 39.66 -6.17 18.96
CA GLU A 22 39.19 -7.46 18.41
C GLU A 22 38.27 -7.16 17.26
N GLU A 23 38.73 -7.34 16.03
CA GLU A 23 37.91 -7.18 14.79
C GLU A 23 36.97 -8.38 14.66
N ALA A 24 35.78 -8.31 15.25
CA ALA A 24 34.74 -9.31 14.98
C ALA A 24 33.97 -8.92 13.69
N LEU A 25 33.96 -9.84 12.74
CA LEU A 25 33.21 -9.71 11.50
C LEU A 25 31.85 -10.40 11.64
N TYR A 26 30.78 -9.64 11.63
CA TYR A 26 29.42 -10.14 11.60
C TYR A 26 28.90 -10.09 10.16
N VAL A 27 28.60 -11.25 9.58
CA VAL A 27 27.97 -11.35 8.25
C VAL A 27 26.57 -11.88 8.43
N TYR A 28 25.59 -11.08 8.00
CA TYR A 28 24.19 -11.49 7.86
C TYR A 28 23.88 -11.63 6.38
N ASP A 29 23.56 -12.82 5.94
CA ASP A 29 23.11 -13.09 4.58
C ASP A 29 21.69 -13.67 4.64
N SER A 30 20.75 -13.09 3.92
CA SER A 30 19.39 -13.59 3.88
C SER A 30 18.87 -13.62 2.45
N ASP A 31 18.34 -14.76 2.06
CA ASP A 31 17.68 -14.98 0.78
C ASP A 31 16.20 -15.21 1.02
N TYR A 32 15.38 -14.40 0.36
CA TYR A 32 13.94 -14.42 0.50
C TYR A 32 13.30 -14.69 -0.86
N HIS A 33 12.39 -15.65 -0.91
CA HIS A 33 11.68 -16.01 -2.12
C HIS A 33 10.19 -16.18 -1.84
N SER A 34 9.34 -15.58 -2.65
CA SER A 34 7.89 -15.71 -2.58
C SER A 34 7.27 -15.62 -3.97
N GLY A 35 6.27 -16.43 -4.25
CA GLY A 35 5.62 -16.46 -5.55
C GLY A 35 4.16 -16.88 -5.49
N ILE A 36 3.40 -16.50 -6.52
CA ILE A 36 2.03 -16.96 -6.77
C ILE A 36 1.92 -17.33 -8.24
N HIS A 37 1.44 -18.55 -8.50
CA HIS A 37 1.07 -18.98 -9.83
C HIS A 37 -0.44 -19.20 -9.90
N ASP A 38 -1.12 -18.46 -10.79
CA ASP A 38 -2.56 -18.53 -10.96
C ASP A 38 -2.94 -19.05 -12.33
N TYR A 39 -3.80 -20.06 -12.35
CA TYR A 39 -4.41 -20.60 -13.55
C TYR A 39 -5.91 -20.36 -13.49
N SER A 40 -6.48 -19.66 -14.48
CA SER A 40 -7.90 -19.31 -14.47
C SER A 40 -8.63 -19.67 -15.73
N VAL A 41 -9.88 -20.08 -15.56
CA VAL A 41 -10.88 -20.25 -16.64
C VAL A 41 -12.13 -19.49 -16.22
N GLN A 42 -12.68 -18.71 -17.12
CA GLN A 42 -13.87 -17.88 -16.89
C GLN A 42 -14.80 -17.92 -18.10
N ALA A 43 -16.11 -17.91 -17.82
CA ALA A 43 -17.17 -17.77 -18.82
C ALA A 43 -18.17 -16.74 -18.36
N ASP A 44 -18.45 -15.76 -19.21
CA ASP A 44 -19.39 -14.66 -18.96
C ASP A 44 -20.45 -14.63 -20.04
N PHE A 45 -21.69 -14.36 -19.65
CA PHE A 45 -22.87 -14.28 -20.51
C PHE A 45 -23.61 -12.97 -20.27
N ASP A 46 -23.85 -12.24 -21.33
CA ASP A 46 -24.69 -11.06 -21.34
C ASP A 46 -26.02 -11.39 -22.04
N TYR A 47 -27.14 -11.07 -21.40
CA TYR A 47 -28.45 -11.34 -21.92
C TYR A 47 -29.43 -10.18 -21.65
N THR A 48 -30.04 -9.64 -22.68
CA THR A 48 -30.99 -8.55 -22.58
C THR A 48 -32.37 -9.03 -23.01
N PRO A 49 -33.16 -9.66 -22.09
CA PRO A 49 -34.49 -10.18 -22.41
C PRO A 49 -35.51 -9.08 -22.71
N HIS A 50 -35.30 -7.90 -22.13
CA HIS A 50 -36.17 -6.73 -22.28
C HIS A 50 -35.33 -5.46 -22.19
N PRO A 51 -35.68 -4.34 -22.86
CA PRO A 51 -34.92 -3.10 -22.79
C PRO A 51 -34.71 -2.52 -21.39
N ALA A 52 -35.55 -2.92 -20.42
CA ALA A 52 -35.41 -2.52 -19.03
C ALA A 52 -34.48 -3.43 -18.20
N HIS A 53 -34.05 -4.58 -18.69
CA HIS A 53 -33.30 -5.58 -17.99
C HIS A 53 -32.04 -5.98 -18.76
N HIS A 54 -30.88 -5.88 -18.13
CA HIS A 54 -29.64 -6.37 -18.67
C HIS A 54 -28.99 -7.32 -17.66
N LEU A 55 -29.16 -8.62 -17.94
CA LEU A 55 -28.67 -9.70 -17.10
C LEU A 55 -27.21 -10.03 -17.46
N LYS A 56 -26.37 -10.13 -16.47
CA LYS A 56 -25.01 -10.66 -16.58
C LYS A 56 -24.85 -11.84 -15.64
N LEU A 57 -24.38 -12.94 -16.20
CA LEU A 57 -24.16 -14.20 -15.50
C LEU A 57 -22.74 -14.66 -15.80
N GLY A 58 -22.05 -15.19 -14.83
CA GLY A 58 -20.73 -15.72 -15.09
C GLY A 58 -20.28 -16.70 -14.04
N THR A 59 -19.30 -17.51 -14.43
CA THR A 59 -18.63 -18.47 -13.56
C THR A 59 -17.15 -18.44 -13.83
N SER A 60 -16.37 -18.62 -12.79
CA SER A 60 -14.92 -18.76 -12.89
C SER A 60 -14.38 -19.84 -11.98
N TYR A 61 -13.26 -20.40 -12.39
CA TYR A 61 -12.45 -21.28 -11.59
C TYR A 61 -11.01 -20.79 -11.64
N LEU A 62 -10.41 -20.64 -10.45
CA LEU A 62 -9.01 -20.28 -10.28
C LEU A 62 -8.30 -21.37 -9.48
N TYR A 63 -7.17 -21.80 -9.99
CA TYR A 63 -6.24 -22.67 -9.29
C TYR A 63 -5.01 -21.83 -8.91
N HIS A 64 -4.76 -21.73 -7.62
CA HIS A 64 -3.66 -20.98 -7.03
C HIS A 64 -2.60 -21.92 -6.52
N VAL A 65 -1.35 -21.61 -6.83
CA VAL A 65 -0.18 -22.23 -6.20
C VAL A 65 0.59 -21.13 -5.51
N PHE A 66 0.48 -21.06 -4.20
CA PHE A 66 1.18 -20.09 -3.39
C PHE A 66 2.47 -20.69 -2.88
N GLN A 67 3.54 -19.93 -3.03
CA GLN A 67 4.86 -20.21 -2.47
C GLN A 67 5.18 -19.13 -1.43
N PRO A 68 4.51 -19.16 -0.26
CA PRO A 68 4.74 -18.17 0.75
C PRO A 68 6.07 -18.46 1.43
N GLU A 69 6.97 -17.54 1.33
CA GLU A 69 8.21 -17.43 2.09
C GLU A 69 9.10 -18.68 2.12
N VAL A 70 10.18 -18.64 1.38
CA VAL A 70 11.41 -19.37 1.73
C VAL A 70 12.41 -18.30 2.19
N MET A 71 12.71 -18.25 3.47
CA MET A 71 13.74 -17.38 4.00
C MET A 71 14.89 -18.23 4.52
N ILE A 72 16.04 -18.06 3.94
CA ILE A 72 17.29 -18.66 4.43
C ILE A 72 18.12 -17.50 4.94
N SER A 73 18.40 -17.47 6.22
CA SER A 73 19.30 -16.51 6.81
C SER A 73 20.53 -17.19 7.39
N ARG A 74 21.69 -16.70 7.04
CA ARG A 74 22.98 -17.13 7.58
C ARG A 74 23.54 -16.06 8.47
N VAL A 75 23.88 -16.43 9.67
CA VAL A 75 24.59 -15.56 10.62
C VAL A 75 25.98 -16.15 10.80
N LYS A 76 26.98 -15.41 10.37
CA LYS A 76 28.38 -15.77 10.55
C LYS A 76 29.05 -14.73 11.42
N GLU A 77 29.68 -15.19 12.49
CA GLU A 77 30.50 -14.40 13.41
C GLU A 77 31.93 -14.94 13.34
N GLU A 78 32.84 -14.12 12.86
CA GLU A 78 34.26 -14.41 12.74
C GLU A 78 35.05 -13.47 13.65
N ASP A 79 35.81 -14.01 14.58
CA ASP A 79 36.86 -13.30 15.25
C ASP A 79 38.19 -13.49 14.48
N LEU A 80 39.19 -12.63 14.71
CA LEU A 80 40.42 -12.51 13.90
C LEU A 80 41.14 -13.83 13.56
N GLU A 81 40.89 -14.92 14.28
CA GLU A 81 41.55 -16.22 14.04
C GLU A 81 40.59 -17.41 13.96
N THR A 82 39.32 -17.31 14.34
CA THR A 82 38.41 -18.45 14.40
C THR A 82 36.95 -18.04 14.11
N VAL A 83 36.23 -18.86 13.32
CA VAL A 83 34.78 -18.77 13.16
C VAL A 83 34.13 -19.17 14.48
N GLN A 84 33.59 -18.22 15.23
CA GLN A 84 32.92 -18.48 16.51
C GLN A 84 31.48 -18.99 16.31
N ARG A 85 30.79 -18.54 15.25
CA ARG A 85 29.44 -18.96 14.95
C ARG A 85 29.19 -18.91 13.45
N ASP A 86 28.71 -20.01 12.90
CA ASP A 86 28.17 -20.08 11.53
C ASP A 86 26.87 -20.87 11.59
N THR A 87 25.75 -20.17 11.57
CA THR A 87 24.42 -20.78 11.74
C THR A 87 23.53 -20.36 10.61
N THR A 88 22.95 -21.34 9.93
CA THR A 88 21.92 -21.11 8.90
C THR A 88 20.56 -21.42 9.50
N TYR A 89 19.69 -20.42 9.44
CA TYR A 89 18.27 -20.54 9.80
C TYR A 89 17.48 -20.64 8.51
N ALA A 90 16.67 -21.66 8.39
CA ALA A 90 15.74 -21.82 7.27
C ALA A 90 14.32 -21.78 7.80
N ALA A 91 13.61 -20.69 7.56
CA ALA A 91 12.16 -20.63 7.71
C ALA A 91 11.58 -21.11 6.37
N ILE A 92 11.56 -22.44 6.18
CA ILE A 92 10.96 -23.05 5.00
C ILE A 92 9.46 -23.18 5.29
N SER A 93 8.62 -22.57 4.48
CA SER A 93 7.21 -22.90 4.41
C SER A 93 7.07 -24.42 4.16
N ASN A 94 6.06 -25.05 4.73
CA ASN A 94 5.80 -26.49 4.59
C ASN A 94 5.40 -26.91 3.14
N GLY A 95 6.00 -26.31 2.12
CA GLY A 95 5.73 -26.53 0.71
C GLY A 95 4.69 -25.55 0.13
N ASP A 96 4.32 -25.80 -1.12
CA ASP A 96 3.32 -25.01 -1.83
C ASP A 96 1.95 -25.13 -1.16
N ILE A 97 1.26 -23.99 -0.99
CA ILE A 97 -0.12 -23.98 -0.52
C ILE A 97 -1.03 -23.89 -1.75
N LEU A 98 -1.84 -24.91 -1.93
CA LEU A 98 -2.76 -25.00 -3.06
C LEU A 98 -4.11 -24.41 -2.67
N GLY A 99 -4.68 -23.57 -3.56
CA GLY A 99 -6.00 -22.97 -3.42
C GLY A 99 -6.85 -23.23 -4.64
N HIS A 100 -8.09 -23.64 -4.44
CA HIS A 100 -9.08 -23.82 -5.48
C HIS A 100 -10.23 -22.84 -5.22
N GLU A 101 -10.45 -21.90 -6.12
CA GLU A 101 -11.52 -20.93 -6.03
C GLU A 101 -12.52 -21.16 -7.17
N TRP A 102 -13.77 -21.44 -6.81
CA TRP A 102 -14.91 -21.45 -7.73
C TRP A 102 -15.79 -20.25 -7.44
N SER A 103 -16.23 -19.57 -8.47
CA SER A 103 -17.20 -18.50 -8.32
C SER A 103 -18.32 -18.57 -9.34
N LEU A 104 -19.47 -18.09 -8.91
CA LEU A 104 -20.67 -17.91 -9.73
C LEU A 104 -21.25 -16.54 -9.40
N TYR A 105 -21.59 -15.75 -10.42
CA TYR A 105 -22.26 -14.49 -10.19
C TYR A 105 -23.47 -14.31 -11.12
N ALA A 106 -24.42 -13.54 -10.61
CA ALA A 106 -25.58 -13.07 -11.37
C ALA A 106 -25.87 -11.63 -10.98
N GLU A 107 -26.11 -10.77 -11.96
CA GLU A 107 -26.55 -9.39 -11.76
C GLU A 107 -27.57 -8.97 -12.80
N ASP A 108 -28.47 -8.06 -12.42
CA ASP A 108 -29.43 -7.43 -13.31
C ASP A 108 -29.32 -5.91 -13.20
N ASP A 109 -29.06 -5.26 -14.33
CA ASP A 109 -29.16 -3.82 -14.50
C ASP A 109 -30.57 -3.45 -14.94
N ILE A 110 -31.40 -2.98 -14.00
CA ILE A 110 -32.80 -2.64 -14.18
C ILE A 110 -32.94 -1.14 -14.43
N SER A 111 -33.59 -0.77 -15.53
CA SER A 111 -33.83 0.63 -15.91
C SER A 111 -35.34 0.92 -16.02
N LEU A 112 -35.85 1.69 -15.03
CA LEU A 112 -37.27 2.05 -14.93
C LEU A 112 -37.44 3.58 -14.96
N GLY A 113 -37.35 4.16 -16.13
CA GLY A 113 -37.42 5.62 -16.30
C GLY A 113 -36.30 6.36 -15.57
N ARG A 114 -36.64 7.11 -14.53
CA ARG A 114 -35.65 7.86 -13.69
C ARG A 114 -34.97 6.99 -12.65
N PHE A 115 -35.42 5.77 -12.43
CA PHE A 115 -34.89 4.84 -11.45
C PHE A 115 -34.06 3.76 -12.16
N ARG A 116 -32.83 3.56 -11.68
CA ARG A 116 -31.94 2.49 -12.15
C ARG A 116 -31.44 1.71 -10.94
N VAL A 117 -31.49 0.40 -11.01
CA VAL A 117 -30.99 -0.50 -9.96
C VAL A 117 -30.08 -1.52 -10.61
N ASN A 118 -28.91 -1.70 -10.02
CA ASN A 118 -28.09 -2.87 -10.27
C ASN A 118 -28.17 -3.75 -9.01
N ALA A 119 -28.68 -4.97 -9.17
CA ALA A 119 -28.80 -5.94 -8.10
C ALA A 119 -28.08 -7.23 -8.52
N GLY A 120 -27.14 -7.66 -7.70
CA GLY A 120 -26.34 -8.84 -8.00
C GLY A 120 -25.93 -9.62 -6.75
N ILE A 121 -25.53 -10.85 -7.00
CA ILE A 121 -24.94 -11.73 -6.01
C ILE A 121 -23.73 -12.43 -6.63
N HIS A 122 -22.64 -12.49 -5.85
CA HIS A 122 -21.47 -13.28 -6.18
C HIS A 122 -21.29 -14.36 -5.11
N LEU A 123 -21.31 -15.61 -5.54
CA LEU A 123 -21.09 -16.77 -4.69
C LEU A 123 -19.68 -17.30 -4.95
N SER A 124 -18.94 -17.58 -3.90
CA SER A 124 -17.61 -18.20 -4.05
C SER A 124 -17.38 -19.31 -3.03
N LEU A 125 -16.63 -20.31 -3.46
CA LEU A 125 -16.17 -21.42 -2.66
C LEU A 125 -14.64 -21.51 -2.82
N PHE A 126 -13.92 -21.31 -1.74
CA PHE A 126 -12.46 -21.45 -1.70
C PHE A 126 -12.09 -22.68 -0.88
N ASN A 127 -11.33 -23.59 -1.47
CA ASN A 127 -10.79 -24.77 -0.80
C ASN A 127 -9.28 -24.66 -0.69
N THR A 128 -8.76 -24.84 0.51
CA THR A 128 -7.32 -24.87 0.79
C THR A 128 -7.05 -25.78 1.99
N GLN A 129 -5.99 -26.57 1.95
CA GLN A 129 -5.55 -27.45 3.06
C GLN A 129 -6.70 -28.30 3.65
N GLY A 130 -7.64 -28.73 2.82
CA GLY A 130 -8.81 -29.52 3.23
C GLY A 130 -9.94 -28.72 3.89
N LYS A 131 -9.83 -27.41 3.99
CA LYS A 131 -10.88 -26.51 4.53
C LYS A 131 -11.61 -25.78 3.40
N ASN A 132 -12.92 -25.71 3.53
CA ASN A 132 -13.79 -24.99 2.60
C ASN A 132 -14.28 -23.68 3.24
N TYR A 133 -14.22 -22.60 2.48
CA TYR A 133 -14.76 -21.29 2.81
C TYR A 133 -15.81 -20.91 1.77
N PHE A 134 -17.07 -20.90 2.16
CA PHE A 134 -18.18 -20.44 1.32
C PHE A 134 -18.49 -18.98 1.61
N SER A 135 -18.80 -18.20 0.58
CA SER A 135 -19.16 -16.80 0.71
C SER A 135 -20.30 -16.44 -0.27
N ALA A 136 -21.28 -15.70 0.25
CA ALA A 136 -22.32 -15.04 -0.54
C ALA A 136 -22.11 -13.54 -0.41
N GLN A 137 -21.90 -12.86 -1.53
CA GLN A 137 -21.48 -11.47 -1.63
C GLN A 137 -22.54 -10.64 -2.39
N PRO A 138 -23.58 -10.17 -1.69
CA PRO A 138 -24.60 -9.32 -2.31
C PRO A 138 -24.02 -7.96 -2.72
N ARG A 139 -24.50 -7.45 -3.86
CA ARG A 139 -24.19 -6.13 -4.40
C ARG A 139 -25.48 -5.46 -4.83
N LEU A 140 -25.73 -4.28 -4.32
CA LEU A 140 -26.92 -3.52 -4.65
C LEU A 140 -26.53 -2.06 -4.86
N SER A 141 -26.91 -1.50 -5.98
CA SER A 141 -26.83 -0.05 -6.18
C SER A 141 -28.12 0.47 -6.79
N ALA A 142 -28.57 1.61 -6.32
CA ALA A 142 -29.75 2.28 -6.83
C ALA A 142 -29.42 3.74 -7.14
N ARG A 143 -29.86 4.21 -8.30
CA ARG A 143 -29.78 5.60 -8.74
C ARG A 143 -31.16 6.12 -9.05
N TYR A 144 -31.47 7.29 -8.52
CA TYR A 144 -32.71 8.02 -8.82
C TYR A 144 -32.43 9.40 -9.38
N GLY A 145 -32.93 9.70 -10.56
CA GLY A 145 -32.88 11.02 -11.18
C GLY A 145 -34.00 11.91 -10.59
N LEU A 146 -33.63 12.83 -9.68
CA LEU A 146 -34.55 13.81 -9.12
C LEU A 146 -35.05 14.74 -10.22
N THR A 147 -34.13 15.21 -11.03
CA THR A 147 -34.37 15.98 -12.25
C THR A 147 -33.52 15.39 -13.38
N ASP A 148 -33.56 15.99 -14.56
CA ASP A 148 -32.65 15.61 -15.65
C ASP A 148 -31.19 15.96 -15.36
N GLU A 149 -30.95 16.86 -14.39
CA GLU A 149 -29.64 17.39 -14.03
C GLU A 149 -29.14 16.88 -12.68
N VAL A 150 -30.03 16.42 -11.80
CA VAL A 150 -29.71 15.98 -10.43
C VAL A 150 -30.06 14.54 -10.24
N ALA A 151 -29.10 13.75 -9.74
CA ALA A 151 -29.33 12.37 -9.36
C ALA A 151 -28.72 12.07 -7.98
N ILE A 152 -29.34 11.13 -7.28
CA ILE A 152 -28.79 10.51 -6.08
C ILE A 152 -28.50 9.03 -6.34
N LYS A 153 -27.50 8.50 -5.67
CA LYS A 153 -27.11 7.10 -5.75
C LYS A 153 -26.81 6.58 -4.35
N ALA A 154 -27.28 5.37 -4.05
CA ALA A 154 -26.90 4.63 -2.86
C ALA A 154 -26.40 3.25 -3.27
N SER A 155 -25.45 2.70 -2.53
CA SER A 155 -24.94 1.36 -2.79
C SER A 155 -24.53 0.63 -1.51
N PHE A 156 -24.70 -0.68 -1.56
CA PHE A 156 -24.16 -1.64 -0.60
C PHE A 156 -23.41 -2.72 -1.36
N THR A 157 -22.23 -3.08 -0.88
CA THR A 157 -21.41 -4.13 -1.48
C THR A 157 -20.70 -4.92 -0.40
N GLN A 158 -20.88 -6.24 -0.44
CA GLN A 158 -20.06 -7.17 0.34
C GLN A 158 -19.04 -7.82 -0.58
N MET A 159 -17.79 -7.92 -0.12
CA MET A 159 -16.69 -8.54 -0.86
C MET A 159 -15.89 -9.44 0.08
N VAL A 160 -15.36 -10.54 -0.48
CA VAL A 160 -14.45 -11.45 0.19
C VAL A 160 -13.18 -11.59 -0.63
N GLN A 161 -12.04 -11.70 0.05
CA GLN A 161 -10.73 -11.85 -0.56
C GLN A 161 -9.99 -13.02 0.08
N TYR A 162 -9.38 -13.86 -0.76
CA TYR A 162 -8.69 -15.09 -0.34
C TYR A 162 -7.17 -14.97 -0.32
N VAL A 163 -6.66 -13.81 -0.62
CA VAL A 163 -5.22 -13.48 -0.60
C VAL A 163 -5.02 -12.23 0.24
N HIS A 164 -4.07 -12.26 1.15
CA HIS A 164 -3.74 -11.12 2.01
C HIS A 164 -2.40 -10.52 1.61
N LEU A 165 -2.30 -9.21 1.68
CA LEU A 165 -1.04 -8.50 1.55
C LEU A 165 -0.50 -8.17 2.94
N LEU A 166 0.59 -8.81 3.31
CA LEU A 166 1.35 -8.49 4.51
C LEU A 166 2.43 -7.48 4.17
N SER A 167 2.57 -6.46 4.99
CA SER A 167 3.62 -5.47 4.81
C SER A 167 4.26 -5.12 6.14
N SER A 168 5.59 -5.13 6.14
CA SER A 168 6.36 -4.80 7.32
C SER A 168 6.07 -3.36 7.79
N SER A 169 5.91 -3.17 9.11
CA SER A 169 5.66 -1.87 9.73
C SER A 169 6.95 -1.07 10.01
N THR A 170 8.12 -1.70 10.03
CA THR A 170 9.32 -1.10 10.61
C THR A 170 10.30 -0.49 9.62
N ILE A 171 10.38 -0.97 8.42
CA ILE A 171 11.14 -0.38 7.32
C ILE A 171 10.42 -0.83 6.06
N ALA A 172 10.08 0.11 5.18
CA ALA A 172 9.58 -0.24 3.86
C ALA A 172 10.72 -0.90 3.06
N LEU A 173 11.02 -2.14 3.40
CA LEU A 173 11.70 -3.03 2.48
C LEU A 173 10.69 -3.32 1.37
N PRO A 174 11.10 -3.52 0.13
CA PRO A 174 10.17 -3.85 -0.95
C PRO A 174 9.55 -5.27 -0.82
N THR A 175 9.32 -5.72 0.40
CA THR A 175 8.92 -7.06 0.81
C THR A 175 7.48 -7.09 1.30
N ASP A 176 6.56 -6.52 0.53
CA ASP A 176 5.15 -6.82 0.75
C ASP A 176 4.92 -8.28 0.34
N LEU A 177 4.54 -9.12 1.31
CA LEU A 177 4.33 -10.55 1.13
C LEU A 177 2.86 -10.85 0.84
N TRP A 178 2.58 -11.45 -0.30
CA TRP A 178 1.27 -11.99 -0.59
C TRP A 178 1.12 -13.39 0.01
N VAL A 179 0.19 -13.55 0.94
CA VAL A 179 -0.07 -14.82 1.62
C VAL A 179 -1.51 -15.28 1.38
N PRO A 180 -1.72 -16.61 1.23
CA PRO A 180 -3.06 -17.16 1.03
C PRO A 180 -3.86 -17.21 2.32
N VAL A 181 -5.15 -17.37 2.17
CA VAL A 181 -6.02 -17.98 3.20
C VAL A 181 -5.58 -19.43 3.42
N THR A 182 -5.56 -19.85 4.69
CA THR A 182 -5.20 -21.20 5.09
C THR A 182 -6.26 -21.78 6.00
N LYS A 183 -6.03 -22.99 6.55
CA LYS A 183 -6.95 -23.53 7.57
C LYS A 183 -7.03 -22.66 8.83
N ASN A 184 -5.98 -21.87 9.14
CA ASN A 184 -5.87 -21.02 10.32
C ASN A 184 -6.21 -19.55 10.00
N ILE A 185 -5.87 -19.08 8.82
CA ILE A 185 -6.08 -17.69 8.35
C ILE A 185 -7.38 -17.63 7.56
N ARG A 186 -8.34 -16.85 8.06
CA ARG A 186 -9.67 -16.69 7.43
C ARG A 186 -9.63 -15.70 6.26
N PRO A 187 -10.57 -15.84 5.30
CA PRO A 187 -10.76 -14.84 4.26
C PRO A 187 -11.07 -13.47 4.86
N MET A 188 -10.48 -12.42 4.27
CA MET A 188 -10.87 -11.05 4.58
C MET A 188 -12.22 -10.76 3.96
N ARG A 189 -13.15 -10.16 4.74
CA ARG A 189 -14.45 -9.68 4.28
C ARG A 189 -14.54 -8.16 4.43
N SER A 190 -15.22 -7.51 3.52
CA SER A 190 -15.57 -6.10 3.67
C SER A 190 -17.02 -5.83 3.30
N ASP A 191 -17.68 -5.00 4.10
CA ASP A 191 -19.03 -4.50 3.88
C ASP A 191 -18.93 -2.98 3.69
N GLN A 192 -19.32 -2.50 2.51
CA GLN A 192 -19.23 -1.09 2.14
C GLN A 192 -20.59 -0.51 1.83
N TYR A 193 -20.86 0.66 2.38
CA TYR A 193 -22.02 1.51 2.12
C TYR A 193 -21.55 2.80 1.50
N ALA A 194 -22.24 3.28 0.47
CA ALA A 194 -21.99 4.58 -0.13
C ALA A 194 -23.29 5.32 -0.47
N LEU A 195 -23.25 6.64 -0.33
CA LEU A 195 -24.33 7.55 -0.70
C LEU A 195 -23.74 8.74 -1.43
N GLY A 196 -24.27 9.06 -2.61
CA GLY A 196 -23.76 10.16 -3.44
C GLY A 196 -24.84 10.99 -4.10
N GLY A 197 -24.47 12.24 -4.39
CA GLY A 197 -25.24 13.18 -5.20
C GLY A 197 -24.46 13.62 -6.44
N TYR A 198 -25.14 13.81 -7.55
CA TYR A 198 -24.56 14.15 -8.85
C TYR A 198 -25.33 15.32 -9.45
N TYR A 199 -24.62 16.28 -10.03
CA TYR A 199 -25.20 17.46 -10.67
C TYR A 199 -24.50 17.76 -12.00
N THR A 200 -25.32 17.88 -13.07
CA THR A 200 -24.85 18.16 -14.45
C THR A 200 -25.53 19.36 -15.10
N GLY A 201 -26.22 20.20 -14.31
CA GLY A 201 -27.02 21.33 -14.82
C GLY A 201 -26.20 22.50 -15.39
N ILE A 202 -24.88 22.52 -15.21
CA ILE A 202 -24.00 23.50 -15.84
C ILE A 202 -23.38 22.88 -17.08
N LYS A 203 -23.65 23.43 -18.25
CA LYS A 203 -23.16 22.91 -19.53
C LYS A 203 -21.64 22.69 -19.50
N GLY A 204 -21.25 21.46 -19.76
CA GLY A 204 -19.84 21.03 -19.79
C GLY A 204 -19.18 20.88 -18.41
N TRP A 205 -19.98 20.85 -17.34
CA TRP A 205 -19.52 20.56 -15.98
C TRP A 205 -20.30 19.39 -15.39
N GLU A 206 -19.60 18.61 -14.60
CA GLU A 206 -20.12 17.52 -13.80
C GLU A 206 -19.61 17.68 -12.38
N PHE A 207 -20.51 17.54 -11.41
CA PHE A 207 -20.18 17.60 -9.98
C PHE A 207 -20.68 16.34 -9.31
N SER A 208 -19.89 15.78 -8.41
CA SER A 208 -20.33 14.72 -7.52
C SER A 208 -19.81 14.90 -6.12
N MET A 209 -20.60 14.44 -5.17
CA MET A 209 -20.23 14.29 -3.77
C MET A 209 -20.67 12.92 -3.32
N GLU A 210 -19.75 12.13 -2.76
CA GLU A 210 -20.04 10.78 -2.27
C GLU A 210 -19.46 10.61 -0.88
N ALA A 211 -20.24 10.02 0.03
CA ALA A 211 -19.80 9.58 1.35
C ALA A 211 -19.80 8.06 1.39
N TYR A 212 -18.78 7.46 1.99
CA TYR A 212 -18.70 6.02 2.15
C TYR A 212 -18.30 5.62 3.57
N TYR A 213 -18.74 4.42 3.96
CA TYR A 213 -18.34 3.74 5.17
C TYR A 213 -18.09 2.27 4.86
N LYS A 214 -16.91 1.76 5.25
CA LYS A 214 -16.46 0.39 4.99
C LYS A 214 -15.98 -0.26 6.28
N ASN A 215 -16.57 -1.40 6.64
CA ASN A 215 -16.04 -2.31 7.64
C ASN A 215 -15.22 -3.40 6.96
N MET A 216 -14.11 -3.77 7.56
CA MET A 216 -13.23 -4.83 7.12
C MET A 216 -13.03 -5.82 8.28
N PHE A 217 -13.20 -7.10 8.01
CA PHE A 217 -13.08 -8.19 8.97
C PHE A 217 -11.95 -9.11 8.56
N HIS A 218 -11.24 -9.66 9.54
CA HIS A 218 -10.11 -10.55 9.35
C HIS A 218 -8.99 -9.92 8.50
N VAL A 219 -8.73 -8.62 8.70
CA VAL A 219 -7.54 -7.99 8.14
C VAL A 219 -6.31 -8.58 8.79
N LEU A 220 -5.25 -8.81 8.02
CA LEU A 220 -4.06 -9.48 8.50
C LEU A 220 -2.91 -8.49 8.66
N GLU A 221 -2.18 -8.59 9.78
CA GLU A 221 -0.95 -7.82 10.02
C GLU A 221 0.08 -8.64 10.81
N TYR A 222 1.35 -8.25 10.72
CA TYR A 222 2.39 -8.80 11.57
C TYR A 222 2.20 -8.36 13.02
N GLN A 223 2.43 -9.29 13.95
CA GLN A 223 2.48 -9.01 15.39
C GLN A 223 3.60 -7.99 15.70
N ASP A 224 3.45 -7.26 16.79
CA ASP A 224 4.50 -6.34 17.23
C ASP A 224 5.75 -7.15 17.65
N GLY A 225 6.92 -6.72 17.15
CA GLY A 225 8.17 -7.43 17.39
C GLY A 225 8.40 -8.67 16.51
N ALA A 226 7.51 -8.99 15.58
CA ALA A 226 7.73 -10.10 14.65
C ALA A 226 9.02 -9.89 13.84
N SER A 227 9.91 -10.86 13.87
CA SER A 227 11.17 -10.88 13.14
C SER A 227 11.26 -12.09 12.24
N PHE A 228 11.85 -11.89 11.08
CA PHE A 228 12.18 -12.96 10.14
C PHE A 228 13.66 -13.33 10.20
N LEU A 229 14.50 -12.46 10.77
CA LEU A 229 15.93 -12.71 10.93
C LEU A 229 16.14 -13.75 12.02
N ALA A 230 16.94 -14.77 11.74
CA ALA A 230 17.29 -15.84 12.66
C ALA A 230 16.06 -16.54 13.31
N SER A 231 14.97 -16.70 12.58
CA SER A 231 13.74 -17.33 13.04
C SER A 231 13.42 -18.56 12.20
N SER A 232 13.07 -19.68 12.86
CA SER A 232 12.60 -20.91 12.23
C SER A 232 11.07 -21.04 12.21
N SER A 233 10.33 -20.09 12.79
CA SER A 233 8.86 -20.11 12.78
C SER A 233 8.31 -19.63 11.44
N GLY A 234 7.24 -20.25 10.98
CA GLY A 234 6.56 -19.88 9.73
C GLY A 234 5.89 -18.52 9.81
N TRP A 235 5.43 -18.02 8.67
CA TRP A 235 4.78 -16.71 8.58
C TRP A 235 3.43 -16.68 9.34
N GLU A 236 2.69 -17.81 9.40
CA GLU A 236 1.39 -17.87 10.11
C GLU A 236 1.53 -17.56 11.60
N ASP A 237 2.64 -17.94 12.22
CA ASP A 237 2.89 -17.72 13.66
C ASP A 237 3.25 -16.25 13.99
N LYS A 238 3.54 -15.45 12.96
CA LYS A 238 4.00 -14.06 13.09
C LYS A 238 2.90 -13.05 12.80
N VAL A 239 1.71 -13.51 12.43
CA VAL A 239 0.60 -12.66 12.00
C VAL A 239 -0.59 -12.76 12.95
N GLU A 240 -1.44 -11.75 12.87
CA GLU A 240 -2.67 -11.65 13.63
C GLU A 240 -3.82 -11.18 12.75
N MET A 241 -5.02 -11.71 12.99
CA MET A 241 -6.24 -11.27 12.34
C MET A 241 -7.00 -10.28 13.23
N GLY A 242 -7.39 -9.16 12.65
CA GLY A 242 -8.16 -8.12 13.33
C GLY A 242 -9.21 -7.51 12.42
N ASP A 243 -9.74 -6.38 12.84
CA ASP A 243 -10.75 -5.65 12.11
C ASP A 243 -10.26 -4.25 11.70
N GLY A 244 -10.84 -3.72 10.64
CA GLY A 244 -10.57 -2.39 10.14
C GLY A 244 -11.83 -1.65 9.78
N ARG A 245 -11.72 -0.34 9.71
CA ARG A 245 -12.78 0.50 9.13
C ARG A 245 -12.16 1.61 8.30
N SER A 246 -12.88 2.01 7.26
CA SER A 246 -12.54 3.16 6.44
C SER A 246 -13.78 3.96 6.16
N MET A 247 -13.68 5.28 6.23
CA MET A 247 -14.78 6.19 5.92
C MET A 247 -14.24 7.45 5.25
N GLY A 248 -15.06 8.07 4.43
CA GLY A 248 -14.65 9.31 3.79
C GLY A 248 -15.77 10.00 3.05
N VAL A 249 -15.46 11.24 2.64
CA VAL A 249 -16.29 12.05 1.75
C VAL A 249 -15.42 12.48 0.58
N GLU A 250 -15.93 12.30 -0.62
CA GLU A 250 -15.26 12.60 -1.89
C GLU A 250 -16.03 13.65 -2.66
N PHE A 251 -15.33 14.65 -3.20
CA PHE A 251 -15.86 15.68 -4.08
C PHE A 251 -15.15 15.62 -5.42
N LEU A 252 -15.91 15.72 -6.49
CA LEU A 252 -15.39 15.86 -7.85
C LEU A 252 -16.10 17.03 -8.53
N ALA A 253 -15.31 17.91 -9.14
CA ALA A 253 -15.78 18.87 -10.12
C ALA A 253 -14.99 18.68 -11.41
N GLN A 254 -15.69 18.34 -12.49
CA GLN A 254 -15.07 18.04 -13.77
C GLN A 254 -15.66 18.93 -14.87
N LYS A 255 -14.76 19.53 -15.65
CA LYS A 255 -15.10 20.29 -16.86
C LYS A 255 -14.72 19.48 -18.10
N THR A 256 -15.72 19.05 -18.87
CA THR A 256 -15.55 18.10 -19.98
C THR A 256 -15.45 18.77 -21.35
N SER A 257 -15.81 20.06 -21.49
CA SER A 257 -15.90 20.75 -22.77
C SER A 257 -15.27 22.13 -22.79
N GLY A 258 -14.94 22.60 -24.01
CA GLY A 258 -14.32 23.91 -24.26
C GLY A 258 -12.79 23.82 -24.42
N LYS A 259 -12.15 24.98 -24.55
CA LYS A 259 -10.67 25.07 -24.68
C LYS A 259 -9.93 24.67 -23.42
N THR A 260 -10.56 24.86 -22.27
CA THR A 260 -10.05 24.44 -20.96
C THR A 260 -10.93 23.32 -20.45
N THR A 261 -10.32 22.16 -20.21
CA THR A 261 -10.95 20.97 -19.61
C THR A 261 -10.11 20.51 -18.42
N GLY A 262 -10.71 19.73 -17.54
CA GLY A 262 -9.98 19.24 -16.38
C GLY A 262 -10.90 18.86 -15.23
N TRP A 263 -10.33 18.57 -14.09
CA TRP A 263 -11.07 18.19 -12.90
C TRP A 263 -10.32 18.55 -11.63
N ILE A 264 -11.07 18.71 -10.55
CA ILE A 264 -10.59 18.85 -9.18
C ILE A 264 -11.29 17.77 -8.37
N ALA A 265 -10.51 16.93 -7.68
CA ALA A 265 -11.00 15.90 -6.79
C ALA A 265 -10.43 16.12 -5.39
N TYR A 266 -11.29 16.08 -4.39
CA TYR A 266 -10.91 16.19 -2.99
C TYR A 266 -11.52 15.05 -2.19
N THR A 267 -10.69 14.34 -1.40
CA THR A 267 -11.13 13.30 -0.49
C THR A 267 -10.72 13.64 0.94
N LEU A 268 -11.68 13.61 1.85
CA LEU A 268 -11.45 13.57 3.28
C LEU A 268 -11.74 12.15 3.76
N ALA A 269 -10.71 11.43 4.24
CA ALA A 269 -10.83 10.04 4.61
C ALA A 269 -10.17 9.72 5.96
N LYS A 270 -10.62 8.63 6.57
CA LYS A 270 -10.03 8.03 7.75
C LYS A 270 -10.02 6.51 7.59
N SER A 271 -8.89 5.88 7.92
CA SER A 271 -8.76 4.43 7.96
C SER A 271 -8.00 3.99 9.20
N ASP A 272 -8.54 3.05 9.95
CA ASP A 272 -7.94 2.51 11.16
C ASP A 272 -8.13 0.99 11.28
N ARG A 273 -7.35 0.35 12.16
CA ARG A 273 -7.37 -1.08 12.46
C ARG A 273 -7.38 -1.33 13.97
N ILE A 274 -7.84 -2.52 14.37
CA ILE A 274 -7.83 -3.01 15.76
C ILE A 274 -7.57 -4.51 15.76
N PHE A 275 -6.78 -4.97 16.74
CA PHE A 275 -6.46 -6.37 16.99
C PHE A 275 -6.65 -6.62 18.50
N GLU A 276 -7.82 -7.12 18.87
CA GLU A 276 -8.29 -7.12 20.27
C GLU A 276 -7.54 -8.08 21.21
N ASN A 277 -6.79 -9.04 20.65
CA ASN A 277 -6.02 -10.01 21.43
C ASN A 277 -4.77 -9.45 22.12
N GLY A 278 -4.40 -8.21 21.82
CA GLY A 278 -3.29 -7.51 22.48
C GLY A 278 -1.92 -7.70 21.83
N ASN A 279 -1.73 -8.60 20.88
CA ASN A 279 -0.45 -8.85 20.21
C ASN A 279 -0.04 -7.74 19.25
N ILE A 280 -0.95 -6.84 18.93
CA ILE A 280 -0.71 -5.67 18.11
C ILE A 280 -1.25 -4.44 18.82
N ASN A 281 -0.41 -3.43 19.04
CA ASN A 281 -0.74 -2.16 19.67
C ASN A 281 -1.48 -2.30 21.01
N ASN A 282 -1.17 -3.34 21.77
CA ASN A 282 -1.81 -3.68 23.06
C ASN A 282 -3.35 -3.74 22.97
N GLY A 283 -3.90 -4.20 21.84
CA GLY A 283 -5.35 -4.26 21.62
C GLY A 283 -6.03 -2.92 21.30
N ASN A 284 -5.29 -1.83 21.26
CA ASN A 284 -5.84 -0.50 21.00
C ASN A 284 -5.95 -0.23 19.49
N ARG A 285 -6.98 0.55 19.12
CA ARG A 285 -7.16 1.01 17.74
C ARG A 285 -6.07 1.99 17.32
N PHE A 286 -5.57 1.83 16.09
CA PHE A 286 -4.50 2.67 15.54
C PHE A 286 -4.79 3.05 14.08
N PRO A 287 -4.23 4.17 13.56
CA PRO A 287 -4.35 4.55 12.16
C PRO A 287 -3.68 3.51 11.27
N TYR A 288 -4.33 3.16 10.15
CA TYR A 288 -3.70 2.30 9.16
C TYR A 288 -2.56 3.05 8.44
N LYS A 289 -1.49 2.35 8.06
CA LYS A 289 -0.31 2.98 7.42
C LYS A 289 -0.64 3.82 6.17
N TYR A 290 -1.74 3.51 5.48
CA TYR A 290 -2.23 4.28 4.33
C TYR A 290 -3.33 5.29 4.70
N ASP A 291 -3.54 5.58 5.99
CA ASP A 291 -4.45 6.64 6.43
C ASP A 291 -3.91 8.00 5.99
N ARG A 292 -4.46 8.51 4.91
CA ARG A 292 -4.20 9.86 4.39
C ARG A 292 -5.45 10.70 4.56
N ARG A 293 -5.41 11.63 5.50
CA ARG A 293 -6.60 12.40 5.90
C ARG A 293 -7.15 13.27 4.77
N HIS A 294 -6.29 13.93 4.05
CA HIS A 294 -6.66 14.84 2.95
C HIS A 294 -5.93 14.41 1.69
N ASN A 295 -6.68 14.27 0.61
CA ASN A 295 -6.16 14.08 -0.74
C ASN A 295 -6.81 15.13 -1.64
N LEU A 296 -6.01 15.96 -2.28
CA LEU A 296 -6.47 16.97 -3.24
C LEU A 296 -5.68 16.79 -4.54
N ASN A 297 -6.41 16.58 -5.60
CA ASN A 297 -5.83 16.41 -6.91
C ASN A 297 -6.54 17.36 -7.89
N PHE A 298 -5.78 18.02 -8.73
CA PHE A 298 -6.37 18.66 -9.88
C PHE A 298 -5.56 18.41 -11.15
N CYS A 299 -6.27 18.35 -12.27
CA CYS A 299 -5.70 18.24 -13.59
C CYS A 299 -6.40 19.24 -14.50
N VAL A 300 -5.65 20.06 -15.20
CA VAL A 300 -6.17 21.07 -16.12
C VAL A 300 -5.41 20.97 -17.44
N ASN A 301 -6.18 20.91 -18.53
CA ASN A 301 -5.64 20.99 -19.88
C ASN A 301 -6.23 22.21 -20.57
N HIS A 302 -5.38 23.03 -21.17
CA HIS A 302 -5.80 24.18 -21.97
C HIS A 302 -5.26 24.09 -23.39
N THR A 303 -6.15 24.21 -24.36
CA THR A 303 -5.83 24.22 -25.78
C THR A 303 -5.90 25.67 -26.28
N PHE A 304 -4.75 26.31 -26.49
CA PHE A 304 -4.67 27.69 -26.99
C PHE A 304 -5.18 27.77 -28.43
N ASN A 305 -4.71 26.82 -29.25
CA ASN A 305 -5.05 26.72 -30.68
C ASN A 305 -4.81 25.26 -31.17
N GLN A 306 -4.93 25.02 -32.47
CA GLN A 306 -4.72 23.70 -33.06
C GLN A 306 -3.32 23.12 -32.86
N GLN A 307 -2.32 23.99 -32.57
CA GLN A 307 -0.91 23.61 -32.44
C GLN A 307 -0.48 23.51 -30.99
N TRP A 308 -0.88 24.41 -30.13
CA TRP A 308 -0.37 24.55 -28.78
C TRP A 308 -1.41 24.17 -27.71
N GLY A 309 -0.98 23.38 -26.77
CA GLY A 309 -1.74 23.05 -25.57
C GLY A 309 -0.82 22.91 -24.37
N VAL A 310 -1.33 23.19 -23.20
CA VAL A 310 -0.66 23.03 -21.91
C VAL A 310 -1.48 22.12 -21.01
N GLY A 311 -0.80 21.24 -20.27
CA GLY A 311 -1.38 20.40 -19.24
C GLY A 311 -0.69 20.66 -17.91
N LEU A 312 -1.50 20.72 -16.85
CA LEU A 312 -1.06 20.89 -15.47
C LEU A 312 -1.68 19.78 -14.64
N SER A 313 -0.91 19.14 -13.77
CA SER A 313 -1.45 18.26 -12.74
C SER A 313 -0.79 18.56 -11.40
N TRP A 314 -1.59 18.70 -10.36
CA TRP A 314 -1.10 18.91 -9.01
C TRP A 314 -1.76 17.94 -8.06
N VAL A 315 -0.94 17.38 -7.18
CA VAL A 315 -1.34 16.39 -6.19
C VAL A 315 -0.89 16.88 -4.83
N PHE A 316 -1.79 16.82 -3.87
CA PHE A 316 -1.50 17.03 -2.44
C PHE A 316 -2.07 15.88 -1.64
N ASN A 317 -1.25 15.29 -0.76
CA ASN A 317 -1.68 14.25 0.16
C ASN A 317 -1.12 14.55 1.55
N THR A 318 -1.95 14.40 2.58
CA THR A 318 -1.45 14.26 3.95
C THR A 318 -0.55 13.03 4.02
N GLY A 319 0.55 13.09 4.76
CA GLY A 319 1.45 11.95 4.93
C GLY A 319 0.76 10.73 5.49
N GLY A 320 1.20 9.54 5.10
CA GLY A 320 0.82 8.28 5.73
C GLY A 320 1.37 8.18 7.15
N THR A 321 0.96 7.16 7.88
CA THR A 321 1.42 6.92 9.25
C THR A 321 2.48 5.83 9.28
N VAL A 322 3.47 6.00 10.14
CA VAL A 322 4.57 5.06 10.37
C VAL A 322 4.81 4.88 11.86
N THR A 323 5.40 3.75 12.22
CA THR A 323 5.82 3.48 13.60
C THR A 323 7.23 4.01 13.80
N VAL A 324 7.43 4.89 14.79
CA VAL A 324 8.74 5.38 15.18
C VAL A 324 8.93 5.23 16.67
N ALA A 325 10.18 5.00 17.08
CA ALA A 325 10.54 5.03 18.48
C ALA A 325 10.50 6.48 18.99
N GLU A 326 9.82 6.72 20.11
CA GLU A 326 9.79 8.04 20.75
C GLU A 326 10.95 8.25 21.71
N GLN A 327 11.45 7.16 22.31
CA GLN A 327 12.53 7.18 23.25
C GLN A 327 13.44 5.98 23.04
N ARG A 328 14.71 6.14 23.38
CA ARG A 328 15.65 5.05 23.56
C ARG A 328 15.95 4.92 25.04
N MET A 329 15.86 3.72 25.55
CA MET A 329 16.22 3.39 26.93
C MET A 329 17.42 2.47 26.89
N ASP A 330 18.39 2.71 27.77
CA ASP A 330 19.48 1.79 27.99
C ASP A 330 19.06 0.83 29.10
N VAL A 331 19.02 -0.45 28.79
CA VAL A 331 18.70 -1.53 29.72
C VAL A 331 20.04 -2.13 30.20
N LEU A 332 20.27 -2.11 31.51
CA LEU A 332 21.42 -2.76 32.11
C LEU A 332 21.17 -4.27 32.19
N TYR A 333 22.05 -5.07 31.60
CA TYR A 333 22.05 -6.51 31.80
C TYR A 333 22.68 -6.86 33.15
N PRO A 334 21.94 -7.56 34.06
CA PRO A 334 22.43 -7.84 35.41
C PRO A 334 23.65 -8.73 35.42
N ASP A 335 23.87 -9.54 34.40
CA ASP A 335 24.90 -10.59 34.39
C ASP A 335 26.29 -10.10 33.98
N ASN A 336 26.41 -8.99 33.25
CA ASN A 336 27.71 -8.54 32.73
C ASN A 336 27.96 -7.03 32.81
N ASN A 337 27.08 -6.27 33.44
CA ASN A 337 27.12 -4.79 33.51
C ASN A 337 27.14 -4.11 32.11
N GLU A 338 26.75 -4.78 31.08
CA GLU A 338 26.60 -4.16 29.77
C GLU A 338 25.24 -3.48 29.64
N THR A 339 25.20 -2.41 28.87
CA THR A 339 23.93 -1.74 28.54
C THR A 339 23.55 -2.01 27.08
N ALA A 340 22.34 -2.51 26.85
CA ALA A 340 21.76 -2.55 25.51
C ALA A 340 20.72 -1.46 25.37
N GLY A 341 20.86 -0.67 24.32
CA GLY A 341 19.85 0.31 23.99
C GLY A 341 18.62 -0.35 23.39
N THR A 342 17.48 -0.19 24.03
CA THR A 342 16.18 -0.59 23.48
C THR A 342 15.33 0.63 23.08
N ASN A 343 14.52 0.47 22.05
CA ASN A 343 13.65 1.53 21.58
C ASN A 343 12.26 1.41 22.24
N TYR A 344 11.77 2.50 22.80
CA TYR A 344 10.41 2.59 23.31
C TYR A 344 9.47 3.07 22.20
N ILE A 345 8.49 2.24 21.84
CA ILE A 345 7.46 2.50 20.84
C ILE A 345 6.11 2.45 21.57
N PRO A 346 5.48 3.61 21.86
CA PRO A 346 4.24 3.64 22.66
C PRO A 346 3.01 3.13 21.91
N ALA A 347 2.99 3.28 20.59
CA ALA A 347 1.86 2.88 19.76
C ALA A 347 2.30 2.60 18.33
N ARG A 348 1.54 1.73 17.66
CA ARG A 348 1.73 1.44 16.24
C ARG A 348 1.24 2.61 15.38
N ASN A 349 2.01 2.94 14.32
CA ASN A 349 1.72 4.04 13.41
C ASN A 349 1.50 5.39 14.14
N ASN A 350 2.31 5.63 15.17
CA ASN A 350 2.23 6.79 16.07
C ASN A 350 2.68 8.11 15.42
N PHE A 351 3.41 8.06 14.33
CA PHE A 351 3.94 9.24 13.65
C PHE A 351 3.34 9.40 12.25
N ARG A 352 2.91 10.64 11.93
CA ARG A 352 2.43 10.99 10.58
C ARG A 352 3.53 11.69 9.80
N LEU A 353 3.86 11.14 8.65
CA LEU A 353 4.82 11.72 7.72
C LEU A 353 4.37 13.13 7.30
N PRO A 354 5.31 14.02 6.95
CA PRO A 354 5.00 15.31 6.34
C PRO A 354 4.13 15.13 5.10
N SER A 355 3.26 16.12 4.85
CA SER A 355 2.41 16.12 3.65
C SER A 355 3.26 16.13 2.38
N SER A 356 2.77 15.44 1.37
CA SER A 356 3.39 15.41 0.04
C SER A 356 2.61 16.25 -0.94
N HIS A 357 3.30 16.99 -1.80
CA HIS A 357 2.68 17.72 -2.89
C HIS A 357 3.63 17.78 -4.09
N ARG A 358 3.05 17.84 -5.29
CA ARG A 358 3.82 17.84 -6.54
C ARG A 358 3.03 18.50 -7.65
N LEU A 359 3.70 19.38 -8.40
CA LEU A 359 3.19 19.98 -9.63
C LEU A 359 3.94 19.40 -10.83
N ASN A 360 3.19 18.92 -11.81
CA ASN A 360 3.71 18.52 -13.11
C ASN A 360 3.13 19.46 -14.18
N VAL A 361 3.97 19.82 -15.14
CA VAL A 361 3.60 20.71 -16.25
C VAL A 361 4.04 20.08 -17.56
N GLY A 362 3.19 20.12 -18.55
CA GLY A 362 3.51 19.64 -19.88
C GLY A 362 3.00 20.60 -20.97
N VAL A 363 3.80 20.83 -21.97
CA VAL A 363 3.45 21.63 -23.14
C VAL A 363 3.48 20.73 -24.37
N ASN A 364 2.38 20.74 -25.12
CA ASN A 364 2.24 20.00 -26.37
C ASN A 364 2.29 20.95 -27.56
N TYR A 365 3.14 20.63 -28.53
CA TYR A 365 3.16 21.28 -29.84
C TYR A 365 2.83 20.28 -30.93
N ARG A 366 1.82 20.58 -31.76
CA ARG A 366 1.35 19.74 -32.86
C ARG A 366 1.54 20.46 -34.20
N LYS A 367 2.16 19.79 -35.18
CA LYS A 367 2.35 20.30 -36.52
C LYS A 367 1.84 19.28 -37.54
N LYS A 368 0.84 19.70 -38.32
CA LYS A 368 0.34 18.88 -39.44
C LYS A 368 1.41 18.83 -40.55
N ALA A 369 1.63 17.65 -41.10
CA ALA A 369 2.47 17.39 -42.23
C ALA A 369 1.66 16.69 -43.33
N ARG A 370 2.25 16.54 -44.55
CA ARG A 370 1.54 15.95 -45.72
C ARG A 370 1.06 14.50 -45.49
N ARG A 371 1.77 13.72 -44.64
CA ARG A 371 1.47 12.30 -44.36
C ARG A 371 1.21 12.00 -42.90
N GLY A 372 0.86 13.01 -42.08
CA GLY A 372 0.59 12.77 -40.67
C GLY A 372 0.71 14.02 -39.80
N THR A 373 0.86 13.83 -38.52
CA THR A 373 0.97 14.90 -37.53
C THR A 373 2.18 14.65 -36.63
N HIS A 374 3.08 15.61 -36.57
CA HIS A 374 4.17 15.64 -35.59
C HIS A 374 3.64 16.20 -34.27
N ILE A 375 3.92 15.52 -33.17
CA ILE A 375 3.55 15.93 -31.82
C ILE A 375 4.81 15.94 -30.97
N TRP A 376 5.12 17.08 -30.40
CA TRP A 376 6.20 17.27 -29.43
C TRP A 376 5.56 17.51 -28.08
N ASN A 377 5.99 16.79 -27.07
CA ASN A 377 5.63 17.04 -25.69
C ASN A 377 6.88 17.33 -24.89
N VAL A 378 6.92 18.49 -24.25
CA VAL A 378 7.94 18.86 -23.26
C VAL A 378 7.28 18.94 -21.93
N SER A 379 7.72 18.16 -20.97
CA SER A 379 7.11 18.09 -19.65
C SER A 379 8.15 18.10 -18.54
N VAL A 380 7.73 18.58 -17.39
CA VAL A 380 8.53 18.60 -16.17
C VAL A 380 7.70 17.96 -15.05
N TYR A 381 8.20 16.85 -14.54
CA TYR A 381 7.69 16.23 -13.35
C TYR A 381 8.28 16.94 -12.12
N ASN A 382 7.44 17.23 -11.12
CA ASN A 382 7.86 17.87 -9.87
C ASN A 382 8.58 19.21 -10.10
N VAL A 383 7.90 20.15 -10.74
CA VAL A 383 8.46 21.44 -11.23
C VAL A 383 9.22 22.22 -10.15
N TYR A 384 8.70 22.24 -8.93
CA TYR A 384 9.32 22.95 -7.81
C TYR A 384 10.17 22.05 -6.89
N ASN A 385 10.51 20.83 -7.38
CA ASN A 385 11.42 19.89 -6.69
C ASN A 385 11.01 19.61 -5.23
N ALA A 386 9.71 19.35 -5.01
CA ALA A 386 9.23 18.99 -3.68
C ALA A 386 9.86 17.68 -3.20
N MET A 387 10.52 17.73 -2.04
CA MET A 387 11.24 16.61 -1.45
C MET A 387 10.28 15.80 -0.56
N THR A 388 9.42 15.02 -1.19
CA THR A 388 8.45 14.16 -0.50
C THR A 388 9.14 12.99 0.19
N PRO A 389 8.94 12.78 1.50
CA PRO A 389 9.53 11.64 2.19
C PRO A 389 8.84 10.34 1.78
N ASN A 390 9.62 9.38 1.28
CA ASN A 390 9.17 8.02 1.00
C ASN A 390 9.47 7.07 2.17
N LEU A 391 10.57 7.34 2.86
CA LEU A 391 11.04 6.60 4.03
C LEU A 391 11.56 7.58 5.07
N VAL A 392 11.33 7.28 6.33
CA VAL A 392 11.99 7.92 7.48
C VAL A 392 12.65 6.86 8.34
N PHE A 393 13.83 7.16 8.85
CA PHE A 393 14.55 6.29 9.77
C PHE A 393 15.31 7.12 10.78
N MET A 394 15.54 6.51 11.96
CA MET A 394 16.42 7.11 12.97
C MET A 394 17.87 6.91 12.58
N ASP A 395 18.60 8.01 12.49
CA ASP A 395 20.04 8.03 12.31
C ASP A 395 20.72 8.52 13.58
N LYS A 396 21.91 8.00 13.84
CA LYS A 396 22.70 8.37 15.00
C LYS A 396 23.88 9.21 14.55
N GLU A 397 24.00 10.40 15.10
CA GLU A 397 25.20 11.23 15.01
C GLU A 397 25.97 11.12 16.31
N VAL A 398 27.19 10.62 16.23
CA VAL A 398 28.10 10.54 17.38
C VAL A 398 28.99 11.75 17.33
N LEU A 399 28.85 12.63 18.31
CA LEU A 399 29.68 13.82 18.48
C LEU A 399 30.72 13.52 19.54
N GLU A 400 32.00 13.64 19.17
CA GLU A 400 33.11 13.53 20.11
C GLU A 400 33.41 14.91 20.68
N HIS A 401 33.43 14.99 21.99
CA HIS A 401 33.77 16.18 22.74
C HIS A 401 35.03 15.94 23.54
N SER A 402 35.82 16.97 23.73
CA SER A 402 36.98 16.93 24.62
C SER A 402 37.10 18.20 25.44
N ILE A 403 37.53 18.06 26.66
CA ILE A 403 37.90 19.17 27.56
C ILE A 403 39.24 18.88 28.20
N THR A 404 40.07 19.88 28.37
CA THR A 404 41.31 19.76 29.12
C THR A 404 41.03 20.01 30.61
N LEU A 405 41.23 18.99 31.42
CA LEU A 405 41.06 19.10 32.87
C LEU A 405 42.11 20.05 33.49
N PRO A 406 41.86 20.58 34.68
CA PRO A 406 42.84 21.41 35.40
C PRO A 406 44.20 20.71 35.64
N SER A 407 44.20 19.38 35.57
CA SER A 407 45.40 18.54 35.64
C SER A 407 46.22 18.52 34.35
N GLY A 408 45.81 19.22 33.29
CA GLY A 408 46.40 19.20 31.96
C GLY A 408 46.11 17.96 31.14
N LYS A 409 45.30 17.01 31.63
CA LYS A 409 44.92 15.82 30.91
C LYS A 409 43.62 16.05 30.11
N PRO A 410 43.54 15.62 28.84
CA PRO A 410 42.31 15.68 28.09
C PRO A 410 41.32 14.65 28.64
N TYR A 411 40.03 15.05 28.73
CA TYR A 411 38.89 14.19 29.00
C TYR A 411 38.01 14.18 27.76
N TYR A 412 37.71 13.00 27.26
CA TYR A 412 36.89 12.80 26.09
C TYR A 412 35.56 12.20 26.50
N TRP A 413 34.47 12.66 25.87
CA TRP A 413 33.18 12.00 25.98
C TRP A 413 32.48 12.06 24.66
N THR A 414 31.58 11.12 24.44
CA THR A 414 30.72 11.04 23.22
C THR A 414 29.30 11.46 23.56
N GLU A 415 28.72 12.30 22.74
CA GLU A 415 27.30 12.64 22.76
C GLU A 415 26.64 11.96 21.54
N VAL A 416 25.60 11.16 21.77
CA VAL A 416 24.82 10.52 20.68
C VAL A 416 23.55 11.32 20.45
N LYS A 417 23.43 11.95 19.28
CA LYS A 417 22.22 12.62 18.84
C LYS A 417 21.44 11.74 17.87
N ASN A 418 20.17 11.48 18.19
CA ASN A 418 19.28 10.77 17.31
C ASN A 418 18.52 11.77 16.40
N HIS A 419 18.62 11.59 15.11
CA HIS A 419 17.95 12.40 14.10
C HIS A 419 17.01 11.57 13.26
N LEU A 420 15.81 12.09 13.02
CA LEU A 420 14.90 11.49 12.05
C LEU A 420 15.29 11.94 10.63
N LYS A 421 15.93 11.07 9.86
CA LYS A 421 16.29 11.32 8.46
C LYS A 421 15.18 10.85 7.52
N LYS A 422 14.99 11.58 6.41
CA LYS A 422 14.05 11.24 5.34
C LYS A 422 14.79 10.89 4.05
N VAL A 423 14.31 9.87 3.36
CA VAL A 423 14.73 9.55 1.99
C VAL A 423 13.67 10.00 1.01
N THR A 424 14.10 10.72 -0.03
CA THR A 424 13.25 11.19 -1.13
C THR A 424 13.76 10.61 -2.44
N LEU A 425 12.86 10.08 -3.29
CA LEU A 425 13.28 9.30 -4.45
C LEU A 425 13.21 10.05 -5.78
N LEU A 426 12.26 10.97 -5.95
CA LEU A 426 11.95 11.55 -7.25
C LEU A 426 12.09 13.08 -7.22
N PRO A 427 13.25 13.62 -7.68
CA PRO A 427 13.46 15.06 -7.81
C PRO A 427 12.69 15.65 -8.99
N CYS A 428 13.01 16.89 -9.38
CA CYS A 428 12.55 17.49 -10.64
C CYS A 428 13.12 16.71 -11.83
N ILE A 429 12.24 16.20 -12.70
CA ILE A 429 12.63 15.40 -13.88
C ILE A 429 12.03 16.02 -15.14
N PRO A 430 12.85 16.68 -15.99
CA PRO A 430 12.41 17.10 -17.31
C PRO A 430 12.33 15.90 -18.27
N SER A 431 11.39 15.95 -19.20
CA SER A 431 11.18 14.93 -20.23
C SER A 431 10.77 15.55 -21.54
N ILE A 432 11.22 14.97 -22.64
CA ILE A 432 10.80 15.31 -23.99
C ILE A 432 10.34 14.05 -24.73
N THR A 433 9.18 14.12 -25.36
CA THR A 433 8.64 13.03 -26.16
C THR A 433 8.24 13.53 -27.53
N TYR A 434 8.60 12.76 -28.54
CA TYR A 434 8.18 12.98 -29.92
C TYR A 434 7.30 11.82 -30.39
N THR A 435 6.16 12.16 -30.98
CA THR A 435 5.23 11.19 -31.58
C THR A 435 4.89 11.63 -33.01
N PHE A 436 4.99 10.71 -33.95
CA PHE A 436 4.47 10.88 -35.28
C PHE A 436 3.23 10.00 -35.47
N LYS A 437 2.09 10.63 -35.82
CA LYS A 437 0.85 9.93 -36.17
C LYS A 437 0.66 10.02 -37.68
N PHE A 438 0.62 8.90 -38.35
CA PHE A 438 0.37 8.75 -39.78
C PHE A 438 -1.05 8.24 -40.03
#